data_b43583ce52842579654616f40df0261e
#
_entry.id   b43583ce52842579654616f40df0261e
#
_cell.length_a   1.000
_cell.length_b   1.000
_cell.length_c   1.000
_cell.angle_alpha   90.00
_cell.angle_beta   90.00
_cell.angle_gamma   90.00
#
_symmetry.space_group_name_H-M   'P 1'
#
loop_
_entity.id
_entity.type
_entity.pdbx_description
1 polymer ?
#
loop_
_entity_poly.entity_id
_entity_poly.type
_entity_poly.pdbx_seq_one_letter_code
_entity_poly.pdbx_strand_id
1 'polypeptide(L)'
;MTLERLAERWELKWGKDRFKARLAEGRPPAWGVPAGVERPHLALLRPQTFYNDAGRSVGPARGAFKLPLERVLVVHDEIDLPFGEIRTRLGGGLAGNNGLKSIKRELGGDGFTRVRVGVGRPDSTDPEIVAAYVLARFSQSAEEVRALVQEAGEHVEQAIVAEQD
;
A
#
# COMPACT_ATOMS: atom_id res chain seq x y z
N MET A 1 7.16 5.69 -3.02
CA MET A 1 6.76 6.10 -4.38
C MET A 1 5.24 6.27 -4.48
N THR A 2 4.41 5.21 -4.43
CA THR A 2 2.93 5.36 -4.57
C THR A 2 2.33 6.26 -3.50
N LEU A 3 2.68 6.09 -2.23
CA LEU A 3 2.16 6.93 -1.15
C LEU A 3 2.62 8.39 -1.26
N GLU A 4 3.84 8.67 -1.73
CA GLU A 4 4.30 10.03 -2.00
C GLU A 4 3.44 10.68 -3.09
N ARG A 5 3.17 9.94 -4.17
CA ARG A 5 2.31 10.41 -5.25
C ARG A 5 0.89 10.68 -4.79
N LEU A 6 0.33 9.80 -3.96
CA LEU A 6 -0.98 9.98 -3.37
C LEU A 6 -1.02 11.19 -2.41
N ALA A 7 0.01 11.37 -1.59
CA ALA A 7 0.09 12.53 -0.70
C ALA A 7 0.09 13.85 -1.48
N GLU A 8 0.87 13.93 -2.57
CA GLU A 8 0.87 15.09 -3.47
C GLU A 8 -0.52 15.33 -4.09
N ARG A 9 -1.11 14.28 -4.68
CA ARG A 9 -2.42 14.35 -5.33
C ARG A 9 -3.56 14.71 -4.38
N TRP A 10 -3.48 14.24 -3.14
CA TRP A 10 -4.47 14.48 -2.09
C TRP A 10 -4.16 15.73 -1.25
N GLU A 11 -3.11 16.47 -1.59
CA GLU A 11 -2.68 17.67 -0.85
C GLU A 11 -2.44 17.40 0.64
N LEU A 12 -2.02 16.17 0.97
CA LEU A 12 -1.70 15.78 2.34
C LEU A 12 -0.21 16.02 2.62
N LYS A 13 0.07 16.61 3.77
CA LYS A 13 1.45 16.87 4.21
C LYS A 13 1.93 15.75 5.12
N TRP A 14 3.14 15.28 4.86
CA TRP A 14 3.82 14.37 5.76
C TRP A 14 4.13 15.07 7.08
N GLY A 15 3.54 14.55 8.17
CA GLY A 15 3.73 15.06 9.52
C GLY A 15 4.93 14.42 10.24
N LYS A 16 4.91 14.53 11.58
CA LYS A 16 5.90 13.88 12.45
C LYS A 16 5.75 12.37 12.39
N ASP A 17 6.84 11.67 12.66
CA ASP A 17 6.83 10.21 12.76
C ASP A 17 5.93 9.75 13.89
N ARG A 18 5.07 8.80 13.59
CA ARG A 18 4.14 8.17 14.53
C ARG A 18 3.96 6.71 14.16
N PHE A 19 3.78 5.83 15.11
CA PHE A 19 3.63 4.38 14.91
C PHE A 19 4.84 3.75 14.20
N LYS A 20 6.06 4.21 14.45
CA LYS A 20 7.26 3.81 13.71
C LYS A 20 7.10 3.97 12.19
N ALA A 21 6.39 5.01 11.78
CA ALA A 21 6.07 5.31 10.39
C ALA A 21 6.01 6.81 10.16
N ARG A 22 6.14 7.23 8.92
CA ARG A 22 5.71 8.56 8.50
C ARG A 22 4.22 8.54 8.24
N LEU A 23 3.53 9.57 8.69
CA LEU A 23 2.08 9.71 8.60
C LEU A 23 1.72 11.00 7.85
N ALA A 24 0.80 10.87 6.88
CA ALA A 24 0.09 12.00 6.29
C ALA A 24 -1.41 11.72 6.38
N GLU A 25 -2.17 12.64 6.94
CA GLU A 25 -3.61 12.44 7.15
C GLU A 25 -4.42 13.70 6.82
N GLY A 26 -5.66 13.49 6.42
CA GLY A 26 -6.59 14.58 6.10
C GLY A 26 -7.75 14.13 5.23
N ARG A 27 -8.49 15.12 4.75
CA ARG A 27 -9.60 14.92 3.80
C ARG A 27 -9.14 15.37 2.42
N PRO A 28 -8.85 14.45 1.49
CA PRO A 28 -8.37 14.82 0.17
C PRO A 28 -9.42 15.63 -0.61
N PRO A 29 -9.02 16.36 -1.65
CA PRO A 29 -9.95 16.98 -2.59
C PRO A 29 -10.93 15.94 -3.16
N ALA A 30 -12.09 16.40 -3.62
CA ALA A 30 -13.09 15.52 -4.19
C ALA A 30 -12.54 14.82 -5.45
N TRP A 31 -12.36 13.52 -5.39
CA TRP A 31 -12.03 12.65 -6.51
C TRP A 31 -12.90 11.40 -6.41
N GLY A 32 -13.61 11.05 -7.47
CA GLY A 32 -14.47 9.85 -7.51
C GLY A 32 -15.59 9.78 -6.46
N VAL A 33 -15.71 10.79 -5.59
CA VAL A 33 -16.76 10.89 -4.58
C VAL A 33 -17.92 11.70 -5.18
N PRO A 34 -19.15 11.15 -5.18
CA PRO A 34 -20.31 11.88 -5.68
C PRO A 34 -20.53 13.21 -4.95
N ALA A 35 -21.11 14.20 -5.66
CA ALA A 35 -21.46 15.46 -5.06
C ALA A 35 -22.44 15.26 -3.89
N GLY A 36 -22.15 15.91 -2.75
CA GLY A 36 -22.99 15.80 -1.54
C GLY A 36 -22.60 14.66 -0.60
N VAL A 37 -21.67 13.79 -0.99
CA VAL A 37 -21.11 12.76 -0.09
C VAL A 37 -19.93 13.35 0.69
N GLU A 38 -19.88 13.07 1.99
CA GLU A 38 -18.77 13.52 2.83
C GLU A 38 -17.46 12.84 2.40
N ARG A 39 -16.42 13.64 2.19
CA ARG A 39 -15.09 13.12 1.84
C ARG A 39 -14.52 12.34 3.02
N PRO A 40 -13.99 11.13 2.78
CA PRO A 40 -13.39 10.33 3.85
C PRO A 40 -12.17 11.02 4.46
N HIS A 41 -11.97 10.82 5.75
CA HIS A 41 -10.70 11.14 6.39
C HIS A 41 -9.75 9.97 6.12
N LEU A 42 -8.64 10.23 5.46
CA LEU A 42 -7.66 9.23 5.06
C LEU A 42 -6.34 9.41 5.82
N ALA A 43 -5.65 8.32 6.04
CA ALA A 43 -4.31 8.30 6.59
C ALA A 43 -3.38 7.48 5.68
N LEU A 44 -2.31 8.10 5.22
CA LEU A 44 -1.21 7.43 4.52
C LEU A 44 -0.13 7.10 5.54
N LEU A 45 0.17 5.81 5.68
CA LEU A 45 1.16 5.31 6.64
C LEU A 45 2.31 4.65 5.88
N ARG A 46 3.51 5.24 5.97
CA ARG A 46 4.73 4.67 5.41
C ARG A 46 5.61 4.13 6.54
N PRO A 47 5.61 2.81 6.78
CA PRO A 47 6.44 2.19 7.81
C PRO A 47 7.93 2.54 7.64
N GLN A 48 8.60 2.80 8.77
CA GLN A 48 10.04 3.02 8.86
C GLN A 48 10.74 1.83 9.53
N THR A 49 10.03 0.73 9.70
CA THR A 49 10.53 -0.56 10.17
C THR A 49 11.26 -1.30 9.06
N PHE A 50 11.93 -2.39 9.39
CA PHE A 50 12.30 -3.38 8.39
C PHE A 50 11.03 -3.91 7.72
N TYR A 51 11.18 -4.36 6.47
CA TYR A 51 10.08 -4.88 5.66
C TYR A 51 9.26 -5.97 6.37
N ASN A 52 9.94 -6.94 6.98
CA ASN A 52 9.32 -8.05 7.72
C ASN A 52 8.70 -7.66 9.07
N ASP A 53 8.81 -6.41 9.48
CA ASP A 53 8.27 -5.84 10.72
C ASP A 53 7.20 -4.76 10.48
N ALA A 54 6.73 -4.60 9.24
CA ALA A 54 5.76 -3.55 8.86
C ALA A 54 4.47 -3.57 9.70
N GLY A 55 4.04 -4.74 10.17
CA GLY A 55 2.89 -4.88 11.07
C GLY A 55 3.02 -4.09 12.37
N ARG A 56 4.24 -3.88 12.86
CA ARG A 56 4.52 -3.07 14.07
C ARG A 56 4.19 -1.58 13.90
N SER A 57 4.00 -1.14 12.68
CA SER A 57 3.48 0.20 12.37
C SER A 57 1.98 0.17 12.14
N VAL A 58 1.51 -0.79 11.35
CA VAL A 58 0.10 -0.87 10.92
C VAL A 58 -0.84 -1.23 12.07
N GLY A 59 -0.46 -2.17 12.94
CA GLY A 59 -1.27 -2.60 14.08
C GLY A 59 -1.63 -1.46 15.03
N PRO A 60 -0.63 -0.76 15.61
CA PRO A 60 -0.88 0.39 16.49
C PRO A 60 -1.65 1.53 15.80
N ALA A 61 -1.38 1.81 14.53
CA ALA A 61 -2.10 2.83 13.76
C ALA A 61 -3.59 2.47 13.62
N ARG A 62 -3.88 1.23 13.21
CA ARG A 62 -5.26 0.74 13.14
C ARG A 62 -6.00 0.91 14.47
N GLY A 63 -5.38 0.53 15.57
CA GLY A 63 -5.96 0.67 16.91
C GLY A 63 -6.24 2.12 17.30
N ALA A 64 -5.29 3.03 17.04
CA ALA A 64 -5.44 4.45 17.35
C ALA A 64 -6.55 5.12 16.53
N PHE A 65 -6.66 4.77 15.25
CA PHE A 65 -7.74 5.25 14.36
C PHE A 65 -9.05 4.47 14.51
N LYS A 66 -9.07 3.41 15.31
CA LYS A 66 -10.24 2.54 15.53
C LYS A 66 -10.85 2.01 14.23
N LEU A 67 -10.00 1.61 13.30
CA LEU A 67 -10.45 1.13 11.99
C LEU A 67 -10.84 -0.35 12.03
N PRO A 68 -11.94 -0.73 11.41
CA PRO A 68 -12.21 -2.14 11.11
C PRO A 68 -11.16 -2.64 10.11
N LEU A 69 -10.97 -3.96 10.04
CA LEU A 69 -9.88 -4.56 9.26
C LEU A 69 -9.99 -4.27 7.76
N GLU A 70 -11.20 -4.30 7.24
CA GLU A 70 -11.54 -4.03 5.84
C GLU A 70 -11.23 -2.59 5.40
N ARG A 71 -11.12 -1.65 6.35
CA ARG A 71 -10.71 -0.26 6.08
C ARG A 71 -9.20 -0.06 6.01
N VAL A 72 -8.43 -1.14 6.19
CA VAL A 72 -6.98 -1.12 6.00
C VAL A 72 -6.69 -1.54 4.56
N LEU A 73 -5.97 -0.67 3.83
CA LEU A 73 -5.53 -0.93 2.48
C LEU A 73 -4.00 -0.95 2.43
N VAL A 74 -3.42 -2.03 1.94
CA VAL A 74 -1.98 -2.22 1.83
C VAL A 74 -1.56 -2.17 0.37
N VAL A 75 -0.66 -1.26 0.03
CA VAL A 75 0.00 -1.21 -1.27
C VAL A 75 1.35 -1.89 -1.15
N HIS A 76 1.60 -2.90 -1.95
CA HIS A 76 2.87 -3.63 -1.92
C HIS A 76 3.32 -4.10 -3.31
N ASP A 77 4.61 -4.31 -3.46
CA ASP A 77 5.18 -4.95 -4.62
C ASP A 77 4.80 -6.43 -4.68
N GLU A 78 4.62 -6.95 -5.90
CA GLU A 78 4.22 -8.33 -6.16
C GLU A 78 5.10 -8.94 -7.25
N ILE A 79 5.94 -9.88 -6.87
CA ILE A 79 6.86 -10.55 -7.81
C ILE A 79 6.15 -11.60 -8.69
N ASP A 80 4.97 -12.07 -8.29
CA ASP A 80 4.19 -13.04 -9.06
C ASP A 80 3.31 -12.42 -10.14
N LEU A 81 3.33 -11.08 -10.25
CA LEU A 81 2.71 -10.33 -11.33
C LEU A 81 3.79 -9.72 -12.23
N PRO A 82 3.61 -9.75 -13.57
CA PRO A 82 4.49 -9.03 -14.49
C PRO A 82 4.58 -7.55 -14.14
N PHE A 83 5.71 -6.91 -14.46
CA PHE A 83 5.84 -5.47 -14.33
C PHE A 83 4.71 -4.76 -15.10
N GLY A 84 4.05 -3.81 -14.45
CA GLY A 84 2.95 -3.05 -15.02
C GLY A 84 1.56 -3.64 -14.74
N GLU A 85 1.45 -4.89 -14.29
CA GLU A 85 0.17 -5.46 -13.90
C GLU A 85 -0.17 -5.10 -12.46
N ILE A 86 -1.37 -4.57 -12.23
CA ILE A 86 -1.84 -4.22 -10.88
C ILE A 86 -3.15 -4.94 -10.61
N ARG A 87 -3.27 -5.53 -9.43
CA ARG A 87 -4.48 -6.23 -8.98
C ARG A 87 -4.88 -5.79 -7.58
N THR A 88 -6.13 -5.43 -7.43
CA THR A 88 -6.74 -5.19 -6.12
C THR A 88 -7.45 -6.43 -5.63
N ARG A 89 -7.27 -6.79 -4.36
CA ARG A 89 -7.89 -7.96 -3.74
C ARG A 89 -8.16 -7.73 -2.26
N LEU A 90 -9.33 -8.14 -1.81
CA LEU A 90 -9.65 -8.26 -0.39
C LEU A 90 -9.18 -9.62 0.14
N GLY A 91 -8.42 -9.63 1.20
CA GLY A 91 -7.93 -10.84 1.85
C GLY A 91 -7.05 -11.73 0.96
N GLY A 92 -7.09 -13.03 1.23
CA GLY A 92 -6.41 -14.07 0.47
C GLY A 92 -4.98 -14.40 0.91
N GLY A 93 -4.38 -15.40 0.27
CA GLY A 93 -3.07 -15.90 0.60
C GLY A 93 -1.96 -14.86 0.47
N LEU A 94 -0.94 -14.95 1.32
CA LEU A 94 0.16 -13.97 1.41
C LEU A 94 1.40 -14.37 0.60
N ALA A 95 1.35 -15.52 -0.05
CA ALA A 95 2.36 -16.02 -1.01
C ALA A 95 3.84 -15.87 -0.55
N GLY A 96 4.12 -16.12 0.72
CA GLY A 96 5.48 -16.01 1.25
C GLY A 96 5.95 -14.58 1.55
N ASN A 97 5.15 -13.54 1.27
CA ASN A 97 5.49 -12.15 1.56
C ASN A 97 5.58 -11.91 3.09
N ASN A 98 6.80 -11.72 3.59
CA ASN A 98 7.04 -11.57 5.03
C ASN A 98 6.51 -10.25 5.61
N GLY A 99 6.44 -9.20 4.82
CA GLY A 99 5.80 -7.94 5.21
C GLY A 99 4.29 -8.11 5.44
N LEU A 100 3.61 -8.79 4.52
CA LEU A 100 2.19 -9.10 4.67
C LEU A 100 1.92 -10.08 5.82
N LYS A 101 2.80 -11.04 6.05
CA LYS A 101 2.70 -11.93 7.22
C LYS A 101 2.80 -11.16 8.54
N SER A 102 3.71 -10.20 8.61
CA SER A 102 3.84 -9.30 9.76
C SER A 102 2.55 -8.49 9.97
N ILE A 103 2.00 -7.90 8.91
CA ILE A 103 0.75 -7.15 8.98
C ILE A 103 -0.40 -8.04 9.43
N LYS A 104 -0.58 -9.22 8.83
CA LYS A 104 -1.61 -10.19 9.24
C LYS A 104 -1.53 -10.53 10.72
N ARG A 105 -0.33 -10.78 11.22
CA ARG A 105 -0.09 -11.13 12.63
C ARG A 105 -0.53 -10.00 13.56
N GLU A 106 -0.12 -8.76 13.28
CA GLU A 106 -0.41 -7.59 14.11
C GLU A 106 -1.86 -7.09 13.99
N LEU A 107 -2.51 -7.34 12.85
CA LEU A 107 -3.91 -7.01 12.63
C LEU A 107 -4.87 -8.10 13.14
N GLY A 108 -4.37 -9.31 13.40
CA GLY A 108 -5.18 -10.44 13.81
C GLY A 108 -6.00 -11.09 12.68
N GLY A 109 -5.63 -10.85 11.43
CA GLY A 109 -6.33 -11.41 10.27
C GLY A 109 -5.81 -10.87 8.95
N ASP A 110 -6.30 -11.42 7.83
CA ASP A 110 -5.93 -11.07 6.46
C ASP A 110 -7.08 -10.42 5.66
N GLY A 111 -8.16 -10.02 6.34
CA GLY A 111 -9.32 -9.36 5.73
C GLY A 111 -9.11 -7.89 5.36
N PHE A 112 -7.87 -7.47 5.11
CA PHE A 112 -7.54 -6.15 4.60
C PHE A 112 -7.43 -6.16 3.07
N THR A 113 -7.69 -5.01 2.47
CA THR A 113 -7.57 -4.84 1.01
C THR A 113 -6.11 -4.67 0.62
N ARG A 114 -5.70 -5.28 -0.50
CA ARG A 114 -4.35 -5.18 -1.07
C ARG A 114 -4.39 -4.65 -2.49
N VAL A 115 -3.57 -3.65 -2.76
CA VAL A 115 -3.19 -3.25 -4.12
C VAL A 115 -1.82 -3.87 -4.41
N ARG A 116 -1.83 -4.89 -5.25
CA ARG A 116 -0.66 -5.71 -5.62
C ARG A 116 -0.04 -5.10 -6.88
N VAL A 117 1.12 -4.50 -6.73
CA VAL A 117 1.83 -3.81 -7.82
C VAL A 117 2.85 -4.75 -8.42
N GLY A 118 2.61 -5.23 -9.64
CA GLY A 118 3.48 -6.15 -10.34
C GLY A 118 4.85 -5.54 -10.65
N VAL A 119 5.90 -6.19 -10.17
CA VAL A 119 7.30 -5.79 -10.42
C VAL A 119 8.08 -6.86 -11.18
N GLY A 120 7.43 -8.00 -11.46
CA GLY A 120 8.07 -9.16 -12.07
C GLY A 120 8.94 -9.94 -11.09
N ARG A 121 9.47 -11.05 -11.56
CA ARG A 121 10.29 -11.98 -10.77
C ARG A 121 11.67 -12.11 -11.41
N PRO A 122 12.75 -12.23 -10.63
CA PRO A 122 14.06 -12.61 -11.19
C PRO A 122 14.00 -14.06 -11.70
N ASP A 123 14.91 -14.40 -12.61
CA ASP A 123 15.04 -15.75 -13.15
C ASP A 123 15.73 -16.69 -12.14
N SER A 124 15.20 -16.74 -10.94
CA SER A 124 15.69 -17.58 -9.84
C SER A 124 14.62 -17.74 -8.76
N THR A 125 14.65 -18.89 -8.07
CA THR A 125 13.86 -19.13 -6.85
C THR A 125 14.69 -19.01 -5.57
N ASP A 126 15.99 -18.71 -5.69
CA ASP A 126 16.87 -18.49 -4.54
C ASP A 126 16.40 -17.28 -3.72
N PRO A 127 16.11 -17.46 -2.41
CA PRO A 127 15.60 -16.38 -1.56
C PRO A 127 16.50 -15.15 -1.49
N GLU A 128 17.83 -15.33 -1.55
CA GLU A 128 18.78 -14.21 -1.52
C GLU A 128 18.72 -13.40 -2.82
N ILE A 129 18.58 -14.06 -3.97
CA ILE A 129 18.45 -13.42 -5.28
C ILE A 129 17.10 -12.69 -5.36
N VAL A 130 16.02 -13.30 -4.90
CA VAL A 130 14.69 -12.67 -4.84
C VAL A 130 14.71 -11.44 -3.94
N ALA A 131 15.30 -11.52 -2.76
CA ALA A 131 15.43 -10.37 -1.85
C ALA A 131 16.26 -9.24 -2.46
N ALA A 132 17.38 -9.55 -3.11
CA ALA A 132 18.20 -8.57 -3.80
C ALA A 132 17.44 -7.90 -4.95
N TYR A 133 16.66 -8.66 -5.71
CA TYR A 133 15.81 -8.13 -6.79
C TYR A 133 14.79 -7.12 -6.27
N VAL A 134 14.06 -7.45 -5.21
CA VAL A 134 13.01 -6.60 -4.62
C VAL A 134 13.60 -5.30 -4.05
N LEU A 135 14.82 -5.34 -3.53
CA LEU A 135 15.52 -4.18 -2.97
C LEU A 135 16.30 -3.37 -4.01
N ALA A 136 16.45 -3.89 -5.23
CA ALA A 136 17.16 -3.20 -6.30
C ALA A 136 16.37 -2.01 -6.86
N ARG A 137 17.07 -1.15 -7.56
CA ARG A 137 16.43 -0.11 -8.38
C ARG A 137 15.72 -0.76 -9.56
N PHE A 138 14.63 -0.15 -10.02
CA PHE A 138 13.96 -0.57 -11.24
C PHE A 138 14.92 -0.53 -12.43
N SER A 139 14.88 -1.56 -13.25
CA SER A 139 15.59 -1.61 -14.55
C SER A 139 14.81 -0.89 -15.66
N GLN A 140 13.51 -0.68 -15.46
CA GLN A 140 12.64 0.03 -16.38
C GLN A 140 12.95 1.54 -16.40
N SER A 141 12.54 2.21 -17.47
CA SER A 141 12.69 3.66 -17.59
C SER A 141 11.94 4.42 -16.49
N ALA A 142 12.39 5.64 -16.20
CA ALA A 142 11.71 6.50 -15.23
C ALA A 142 10.24 6.80 -15.64
N GLU A 143 9.94 6.80 -16.93
CA GLU A 143 8.59 6.99 -17.47
C GLU A 143 7.70 5.78 -17.16
N GLU A 144 8.18 4.56 -17.41
CA GLU A 144 7.47 3.32 -17.10
C GLU A 144 7.19 3.19 -15.60
N VAL A 145 8.17 3.53 -14.76
CA VAL A 145 8.00 3.52 -13.30
C VAL A 145 6.99 4.57 -12.84
N ARG A 146 7.00 5.77 -13.42
CA ARG A 146 6.01 6.80 -13.12
C ARG A 146 4.59 6.36 -13.50
N ALA A 147 4.42 5.74 -14.66
CA ALA A 147 3.13 5.19 -15.11
C ALA A 147 2.63 4.12 -14.13
N LEU A 148 3.49 3.19 -13.71
CA LEU A 148 3.17 2.15 -12.73
C LEU A 148 2.70 2.77 -11.39
N VAL A 149 3.42 3.76 -10.89
CA VAL A 149 3.09 4.45 -9.63
C VAL A 149 1.77 5.20 -9.73
N GLN A 150 1.49 5.84 -10.86
CA GLN A 150 0.23 6.53 -11.10
C GLN A 150 -0.93 5.54 -11.12
N GLU A 151 -0.82 4.48 -11.88
CA GLU A 151 -1.85 3.43 -11.98
C GLU A 151 -2.11 2.77 -10.62
N ALA A 152 -1.07 2.50 -9.85
CA ALA A 152 -1.22 2.00 -8.49
C ALA A 152 -2.00 2.97 -7.60
N GLY A 153 -1.78 4.26 -7.73
CA GLY A 153 -2.57 5.30 -7.04
C GLY A 153 -4.04 5.29 -7.44
N GLU A 154 -4.34 5.12 -8.73
CA GLU A 154 -5.71 5.03 -9.24
C GLU A 154 -6.44 3.79 -8.69
N HIS A 155 -5.76 2.64 -8.61
CA HIS A 155 -6.31 1.45 -7.95
C HIS A 155 -6.61 1.66 -6.47
N VAL A 156 -5.77 2.41 -5.76
CA VAL A 156 -6.04 2.78 -4.36
C VAL A 156 -7.30 3.62 -4.26
N GLU A 157 -7.42 4.66 -5.10
CA GLU A 157 -8.60 5.55 -5.11
C GLU A 157 -9.88 4.78 -5.43
N GLN A 158 -9.86 3.90 -6.42
CA GLN A 158 -11.00 3.04 -6.78
C GLN A 158 -11.41 2.12 -5.62
N ALA A 159 -10.44 1.51 -4.93
CA ALA A 159 -10.72 0.65 -3.79
C ALA A 159 -11.36 1.43 -2.63
N ILE A 160 -10.91 2.65 -2.35
CA ILE A 160 -11.49 3.50 -1.30
C ILE A 160 -12.92 3.89 -1.63
N VAL A 161 -13.22 4.24 -2.89
CA VAL A 161 -14.59 4.60 -3.31
C VAL A 161 -15.51 3.39 -3.23
N ALA A 162 -15.07 2.21 -3.66
CA ALA A 162 -15.86 0.98 -3.62
C ALA A 162 -16.25 0.55 -2.19
N GLU A 163 -15.45 0.92 -1.18
CA GLU A 163 -15.76 0.61 0.23
C GLU A 163 -16.77 1.58 0.87
N GLN A 164 -17.16 2.64 0.17
CA GLN A 164 -18.16 3.61 0.65
C GLN A 164 -19.59 3.29 0.18
N ASP A 165 -19.71 2.41 -0.79
CA ASP A 165 -21.00 1.91 -1.32
C ASP A 165 -21.50 0.71 -0.49
#